data_496322bb7397f1a0ea57d8d6f655b244
#
_entry.id   496322bb7397f1a0ea57d8d6f655b244
#
_cell.length_a   1.000
_cell.length_b   1.000
_cell.length_c   1.000
_cell.angle_alpha   90.00
_cell.angle_beta   90.00
_cell.angle_gamma   90.00
#
_symmetry.space_group_name_H-M   'P 1'
#
loop_
_entity.id
_entity.type
_entity.pdbx_description
1 polymer ?
#
loop_
_entity_poly.entity_id
_entity_poly.type
_entity_poly.pdbx_seq_one_letter_code
_entity_poly.pdbx_strand_id
1 'polypeptide(L)'
;GGVSPVELSECFLYALDAESGKLRWKYETDGEIMGAANQSMRPKSKDSVIVVGSYDNFVHCVDAKEGRAIWKFETQNYVNGVPTIYDDKYVVFGGCDSVLYVVGLEDGKLIRSIEVEAPIAASVAVGDGVGYVGNMDRAVMAFEVESGEVVWNYRSKNFPYFSSPALTEKHVLIGGRDKGLHCINRVSGKNEWRFAARGRIDSSPVVAGDKVVFGSMDGKLYLVALGDGREIASYEVGEPISSTPALAGGCILIGCEDGKIYAFSTADKK
;
A
#
# COMPACT_ATOMS: atom_id res chain seq x y z
N GLY A 1 -32.37 -23.58 -15.96
CA GLY A 1 -31.54 -23.13 -14.87
C GLY A 1 -31.35 -21.65 -15.02
N GLY A 2 -32.10 -20.84 -14.25
CA GLY A 2 -31.92 -19.39 -14.21
C GLY A 2 -30.63 -19.05 -13.46
N VAL A 3 -29.77 -18.28 -14.09
CA VAL A 3 -28.65 -17.61 -13.43
C VAL A 3 -29.30 -16.49 -12.61
N SER A 4 -29.26 -16.55 -11.29
CA SER A 4 -29.61 -15.41 -10.45
C SER A 4 -28.69 -14.25 -10.84
N PRO A 5 -29.23 -13.03 -11.02
CA PRO A 5 -28.36 -11.87 -11.14
C PRO A 5 -27.53 -11.81 -9.87
N VAL A 6 -26.21 -11.70 -10.03
CA VAL A 6 -25.32 -11.34 -8.93
C VAL A 6 -25.80 -9.95 -8.50
N GLU A 7 -26.42 -9.87 -7.31
CA GLU A 7 -26.68 -8.58 -6.70
C GLU A 7 -25.33 -7.88 -6.60
N LEU A 8 -25.18 -6.74 -7.29
CA LEU A 8 -24.03 -5.88 -7.13
C LEU A 8 -23.95 -5.53 -5.64
N SER A 9 -22.95 -6.05 -4.96
CA SER A 9 -22.76 -5.74 -3.54
C SER A 9 -22.56 -4.24 -3.43
N GLU A 10 -23.40 -3.57 -2.63
CA GLU A 10 -23.25 -2.16 -2.34
C GLU A 10 -21.84 -1.90 -1.77
N CYS A 11 -21.08 -1.00 -2.36
CA CYS A 11 -19.70 -0.71 -2.01
C CYS A 11 -19.64 0.60 -1.22
N PHE A 12 -19.22 0.55 0.04
CA PHE A 12 -19.20 1.71 0.91
C PHE A 12 -17.87 1.91 1.62
N LEU A 13 -17.50 3.18 1.75
CA LEU A 13 -16.56 3.66 2.76
C LEU A 13 -17.34 4.02 4.02
N TYR A 14 -16.98 3.44 5.16
CA TYR A 14 -17.64 3.69 6.44
C TYR A 14 -16.78 4.52 7.38
N ALA A 15 -17.38 5.49 8.07
CA ALA A 15 -16.78 6.12 9.23
C ALA A 15 -17.53 5.73 10.48
N LEU A 16 -16.79 5.18 11.43
CA LEU A 16 -17.31 4.74 12.72
C LEU A 16 -16.73 5.59 13.84
N ASP A 17 -17.49 5.78 14.88
CA ASP A 17 -17.00 6.37 16.12
C ASP A 17 -16.03 5.38 16.81
N ALA A 18 -14.81 5.82 17.09
CA ALA A 18 -13.74 4.94 17.58
C ALA A 18 -14.01 4.35 18.99
N GLU A 19 -14.79 5.03 19.81
CA GLU A 19 -15.09 4.58 21.18
C GLU A 19 -16.33 3.68 21.22
N SER A 20 -17.38 4.08 20.50
CA SER A 20 -18.68 3.41 20.56
C SER A 20 -18.95 2.44 19.42
N GLY A 21 -18.15 2.49 18.34
CA GLY A 21 -18.37 1.72 17.10
C GLY A 21 -19.60 2.18 16.30
N LYS A 22 -20.27 3.24 16.69
CA LYS A 22 -21.47 3.71 16.00
C LYS A 22 -21.13 4.32 14.65
N LEU A 23 -22.00 4.07 13.66
CA LEU A 23 -21.89 4.67 12.34
C LEU A 23 -22.03 6.19 12.44
N ARG A 24 -21.05 6.91 11.92
CA ARG A 24 -21.09 8.37 11.72
C ARG A 24 -21.64 8.72 10.36
N TRP A 25 -21.07 8.14 9.30
CA TRP A 25 -21.52 8.26 7.93
C TRP A 25 -21.06 7.08 7.09
N LYS A 26 -21.67 6.92 5.92
CA LYS A 26 -21.22 6.03 4.85
C LYS A 26 -21.20 6.79 3.53
N TYR A 27 -20.23 6.47 2.69
CA TYR A 27 -20.05 7.03 1.34
C TYR A 27 -20.04 5.90 0.32
N GLU A 28 -20.91 5.97 -0.66
CA GLU A 28 -21.09 4.93 -1.69
C GLU A 28 -20.16 5.17 -2.87
N THR A 29 -19.59 4.07 -3.37
CA THR A 29 -18.82 4.00 -4.61
C THR A 29 -19.47 2.98 -5.54
N ASP A 30 -19.30 3.16 -6.86
CA ASP A 30 -19.88 2.26 -7.86
C ASP A 30 -19.03 0.97 -8.06
N GLY A 31 -17.96 0.79 -7.30
CA GLY A 31 -17.06 -0.36 -7.33
C GLY A 31 -16.39 -0.61 -5.99
N GLU A 32 -15.79 -1.78 -5.84
CA GLU A 32 -15.14 -2.22 -4.60
C GLU A 32 -13.96 -1.31 -4.19
N ILE A 33 -13.80 -1.12 -2.88
CA ILE A 33 -12.66 -0.44 -2.28
C ILE A 33 -11.72 -1.51 -1.71
N MET A 34 -10.67 -1.84 -2.46
CA MET A 34 -9.71 -2.89 -2.07
C MET A 34 -8.57 -2.37 -1.20
N GLY A 35 -8.22 -1.10 -1.37
CA GLY A 35 -7.16 -0.44 -0.61
C GLY A 35 -7.66 0.17 0.69
N ALA A 36 -6.73 0.52 1.58
CA ALA A 36 -7.02 1.35 2.73
C ALA A 36 -7.26 2.82 2.31
N ALA A 37 -7.88 3.59 3.21
CA ALA A 37 -8.06 5.03 3.03
C ALA A 37 -6.94 5.80 3.74
N ASN A 38 -6.50 6.90 3.14
CA ASN A 38 -5.59 7.87 3.77
C ASN A 38 -6.33 9.13 4.17
N GLN A 39 -5.94 9.70 5.30
CA GLN A 39 -6.48 10.94 5.82
C GLN A 39 -5.43 12.05 5.80
N SER A 40 -5.84 13.26 5.48
CA SER A 40 -5.02 14.47 5.58
C SER A 40 -5.87 15.72 5.73
N MET A 41 -5.22 16.87 5.73
CA MET A 41 -5.89 18.19 5.71
C MET A 41 -5.59 18.89 4.39
N ARG A 42 -6.64 19.43 3.76
CA ARG A 42 -6.47 20.22 2.53
C ARG A 42 -5.66 21.50 2.83
N PRO A 43 -4.68 21.84 1.99
CA PRO A 43 -3.72 22.91 2.32
C PRO A 43 -4.35 24.30 2.43
N LYS A 44 -5.38 24.61 1.64
CA LYS A 44 -6.03 25.92 1.61
C LYS A 44 -7.26 25.99 2.50
N SER A 45 -8.22 25.10 2.31
CA SER A 45 -9.49 25.09 3.05
C SER A 45 -9.35 24.63 4.49
N LYS A 46 -8.28 23.86 4.80
CA LYS A 46 -8.04 23.22 6.11
C LYS A 46 -9.09 22.18 6.52
N ASP A 47 -9.90 21.71 5.57
CA ASP A 47 -10.82 20.64 5.80
C ASP A 47 -10.07 19.30 5.93
N SER A 48 -10.49 18.48 6.89
CA SER A 48 -10.00 17.09 7.00
C SER A 48 -10.66 16.23 5.94
N VAL A 49 -9.86 15.50 5.18
CA VAL A 49 -10.31 14.68 4.05
C VAL A 49 -9.82 13.27 4.13
N ILE A 50 -10.54 12.37 3.50
CA ILE A 50 -10.19 10.97 3.29
C ILE A 50 -10.05 10.75 1.78
N VAL A 51 -8.95 10.12 1.36
CA VAL A 51 -8.71 9.76 -0.04
C VAL A 51 -8.68 8.25 -0.16
N VAL A 52 -9.41 7.72 -1.13
CA VAL A 52 -9.54 6.28 -1.37
C VAL A 52 -9.61 5.97 -2.87
N GLY A 53 -8.99 4.87 -3.28
CA GLY A 53 -9.13 4.31 -4.63
C GLY A 53 -10.23 3.26 -4.70
N SER A 54 -10.91 3.16 -5.84
CA SER A 54 -12.00 2.22 -6.05
C SER A 54 -11.90 1.50 -7.41
N TYR A 55 -12.58 0.38 -7.51
CA TYR A 55 -12.77 -0.38 -8.75
C TYR A 55 -13.80 0.24 -9.70
N ASP A 56 -14.42 1.37 -9.31
CA ASP A 56 -15.22 2.20 -10.21
C ASP A 56 -14.39 3.10 -11.14
N ASN A 57 -13.05 2.91 -11.15
CA ASN A 57 -12.07 3.68 -11.90
C ASN A 57 -11.84 5.10 -11.35
N PHE A 58 -12.22 5.37 -10.10
CA PHE A 58 -12.00 6.67 -9.50
C PHE A 58 -11.12 6.62 -8.26
N VAL A 59 -10.40 7.71 -8.06
CA VAL A 59 -9.92 8.12 -6.74
C VAL A 59 -10.90 9.16 -6.19
N HIS A 60 -11.42 8.89 -5.00
CA HIS A 60 -12.39 9.75 -4.32
C HIS A 60 -11.72 10.51 -3.19
N CYS A 61 -11.99 11.79 -3.08
CA CYS A 61 -11.70 12.61 -1.91
C CYS A 61 -12.99 12.98 -1.23
N VAL A 62 -13.13 12.60 0.02
CA VAL A 62 -14.35 12.71 0.81
C VAL A 62 -14.08 13.56 2.04
N ASP A 63 -15.02 14.42 2.40
CA ASP A 63 -14.98 15.16 3.67
C ASP A 63 -15.01 14.18 4.85
N ALA A 64 -14.00 14.26 5.72
CA ALA A 64 -13.84 13.31 6.83
C ALA A 64 -14.92 13.45 7.92
N LYS A 65 -15.57 14.61 8.01
CA LYS A 65 -16.60 14.89 9.02
C LYS A 65 -17.99 14.50 8.55
N GLU A 66 -18.31 14.77 7.27
CA GLU A 66 -19.66 14.65 6.73
C GLU A 66 -19.83 13.48 5.75
N GLY A 67 -18.74 12.89 5.25
CA GLY A 67 -18.81 11.78 4.30
C GLY A 67 -19.30 12.19 2.90
N ARG A 68 -19.13 13.48 2.50
CA ARG A 68 -19.52 13.95 1.17
C ARG A 68 -18.32 14.02 0.25
N ALA A 69 -18.53 13.69 -1.03
CA ALA A 69 -17.50 13.88 -2.05
C ALA A 69 -17.09 15.35 -2.15
N ILE A 70 -15.78 15.58 -2.16
CA ILE A 70 -15.19 16.90 -2.45
C ILE A 70 -14.77 16.96 -3.90
N TRP A 71 -14.03 15.92 -4.34
CA TRP A 71 -13.68 15.71 -5.73
C TRP A 71 -13.53 14.22 -6.03
N LYS A 72 -13.63 13.88 -7.32
CA LYS A 72 -13.31 12.57 -7.87
C LYS A 72 -12.31 12.77 -9.02
N PHE A 73 -11.36 11.86 -9.16
CA PHE A 73 -10.42 11.81 -10.27
C PHE A 73 -10.61 10.49 -11.03
N GLU A 74 -10.93 10.56 -12.31
CA GLU A 74 -11.15 9.40 -13.17
C GLU A 74 -9.83 8.85 -13.72
N THR A 75 -9.64 7.53 -13.62
CA THR A 75 -8.57 6.75 -14.23
C THR A 75 -9.15 5.90 -15.36
N GLN A 76 -8.30 5.28 -16.17
CA GLN A 76 -8.78 4.43 -17.27
C GLN A 76 -9.08 3.00 -16.83
N ASN A 77 -8.72 2.61 -15.60
CA ASN A 77 -8.96 1.27 -15.04
C ASN A 77 -8.92 1.34 -13.50
N TYR A 78 -9.13 0.21 -12.84
CA TYR A 78 -9.21 0.06 -11.39
C TYR A 78 -8.03 0.65 -10.64
N VAL A 79 -8.31 1.24 -9.46
CA VAL A 79 -7.29 1.71 -8.52
C VAL A 79 -7.21 0.74 -7.34
N ASN A 80 -6.23 -0.16 -7.37
CA ASN A 80 -6.03 -1.20 -6.35
C ASN A 80 -5.28 -0.69 -5.12
N GLY A 81 -4.26 0.14 -5.34
CA GLY A 81 -3.39 0.64 -4.28
C GLY A 81 -4.07 1.73 -3.45
N VAL A 82 -3.49 1.97 -2.29
CA VAL A 82 -3.88 3.12 -1.45
C VAL A 82 -3.29 4.39 -2.05
N PRO A 83 -4.09 5.43 -2.38
CA PRO A 83 -3.57 6.71 -2.81
C PRO A 83 -2.73 7.35 -1.70
N THR A 84 -1.46 7.63 -1.97
CA THR A 84 -0.54 8.19 -0.98
C THR A 84 -0.62 9.71 -1.00
N ILE A 85 -0.79 10.30 0.18
CA ILE A 85 -0.76 11.76 0.34
C ILE A 85 0.66 12.18 0.69
N TYR A 86 1.21 13.13 -0.06
CA TYR A 86 2.56 13.64 0.13
C TYR A 86 2.53 15.16 0.31
N ASP A 87 3.24 15.63 1.36
CA ASP A 87 3.41 17.05 1.72
C ASP A 87 2.07 17.81 1.88
N ASP A 88 1.01 17.12 2.31
CA ASP A 88 -0.37 17.65 2.35
C ASP A 88 -0.81 18.39 1.07
N LYS A 89 -0.15 18.13 -0.04
CA LYS A 89 -0.31 18.85 -1.31
C LYS A 89 -0.65 17.92 -2.47
N TYR A 90 -0.03 16.75 -2.52
CA TYR A 90 -0.16 15.82 -3.62
C TYR A 90 -0.85 14.53 -3.18
N VAL A 91 -1.61 13.95 -4.10
CA VAL A 91 -2.09 12.56 -4.01
C VAL A 91 -1.43 11.78 -5.14
N VAL A 92 -0.66 10.75 -4.78
CA VAL A 92 0.14 9.93 -5.69
C VAL A 92 -0.39 8.50 -5.68
N PHE A 93 -0.72 7.96 -6.83
CA PHE A 93 -1.26 6.60 -6.95
C PHE A 93 -0.98 5.99 -8.33
N GLY A 94 -1.05 4.68 -8.41
CA GLY A 94 -1.02 3.94 -9.66
C GLY A 94 -2.33 3.21 -9.90
N GLY A 95 -2.63 2.95 -11.16
CA GLY A 95 -3.80 2.21 -11.59
C GLY A 95 -3.45 0.93 -12.37
N CYS A 96 -4.47 0.11 -12.60
CA CYS A 96 -4.38 -1.03 -13.52
C CYS A 96 -4.31 -0.60 -15.00
N ASP A 97 -4.39 0.68 -15.29
CA ASP A 97 -4.20 1.30 -16.60
C ASP A 97 -2.74 1.53 -16.98
N SER A 98 -1.81 1.10 -16.14
CA SER A 98 -0.36 1.30 -16.34
C SER A 98 0.06 2.77 -16.31
N VAL A 99 -0.62 3.59 -15.54
CA VAL A 99 -0.29 5.01 -15.34
C VAL A 99 -0.10 5.31 -13.85
N LEU A 100 0.94 6.08 -13.55
CA LEU A 100 1.09 6.75 -12.26
C LEU A 100 0.54 8.17 -12.38
N TYR A 101 -0.26 8.54 -11.40
CA TYR A 101 -0.89 9.84 -11.32
C TYR A 101 -0.39 10.63 -10.12
N VAL A 102 -0.18 11.91 -10.33
CA VAL A 102 0.02 12.92 -9.29
C VAL A 102 -1.08 13.97 -9.46
N VAL A 103 -1.97 14.06 -8.48
CA VAL A 103 -3.06 15.03 -8.49
C VAL A 103 -2.98 15.96 -7.28
N GLY A 104 -3.58 17.12 -7.37
CA GLY A 104 -3.64 18.07 -6.25
C GLY A 104 -4.60 17.60 -5.16
N LEU A 105 -4.18 17.57 -3.91
CA LEU A 105 -5.05 17.21 -2.77
C LEU A 105 -6.19 18.21 -2.61
N GLU A 106 -5.97 19.50 -2.95
CA GLU A 106 -6.97 20.55 -2.79
C GLU A 106 -8.19 20.37 -3.69
N ASP A 107 -7.97 20.03 -4.98
CA ASP A 107 -9.00 20.10 -6.01
C ASP A 107 -9.06 18.88 -6.96
N GLY A 108 -8.23 17.88 -6.73
CA GLY A 108 -8.16 16.66 -7.55
C GLY A 108 -7.64 16.87 -8.97
N LYS A 109 -7.09 18.05 -9.29
CA LYS A 109 -6.59 18.31 -10.65
C LYS A 109 -5.31 17.56 -10.93
N LEU A 110 -5.22 16.99 -12.13
CA LEU A 110 -4.02 16.34 -12.63
C LEU A 110 -2.85 17.31 -12.66
N ILE A 111 -1.75 16.94 -12.03
CA ILE A 111 -0.47 17.64 -12.07
C ILE A 111 0.48 16.92 -13.00
N ARG A 112 0.56 15.58 -12.86
CA ARG A 112 1.40 14.69 -13.68
C ARG A 112 0.73 13.36 -13.94
N SER A 113 1.03 12.79 -15.11
CA SER A 113 0.83 11.38 -15.41
C SER A 113 2.14 10.82 -15.95
N ILE A 114 2.49 9.60 -15.52
CA ILE A 114 3.70 8.91 -15.92
C ILE A 114 3.26 7.55 -16.44
N GLU A 115 3.45 7.32 -17.75
CA GLU A 115 3.19 6.01 -18.32
C GLU A 115 4.24 5.01 -17.83
N VAL A 116 3.78 3.87 -17.39
CA VAL A 116 4.62 2.76 -16.94
C VAL A 116 4.33 1.53 -17.80
N GLU A 117 5.30 0.62 -17.90
CA GLU A 117 5.23 -0.51 -18.84
C GLU A 117 4.16 -1.55 -18.45
N ALA A 118 3.60 -1.48 -17.22
CA ALA A 118 2.66 -2.49 -16.74
C ALA A 118 1.75 -1.98 -15.61
N PRO A 119 0.61 -2.65 -15.37
CA PRO A 119 -0.29 -2.32 -14.28
C PRO A 119 0.39 -2.26 -12.91
N ILE A 120 -0.12 -1.38 -12.06
CA ILE A 120 0.31 -1.19 -10.69
C ILE A 120 -0.80 -1.69 -9.78
N ALA A 121 -0.49 -2.71 -8.98
CA ALA A 121 -1.43 -3.28 -8.01
C ALA A 121 -1.15 -2.81 -6.57
N ALA A 122 -0.01 -2.21 -6.33
CA ALA A 122 0.47 -1.78 -5.02
C ALA A 122 0.32 -0.26 -4.82
N SER A 123 0.46 0.18 -3.57
CA SER A 123 0.53 1.60 -3.25
C SER A 123 1.92 2.16 -3.57
N VAL A 124 1.97 3.45 -3.90
CA VAL A 124 3.22 4.19 -4.04
C VAL A 124 3.71 4.60 -2.65
N ALA A 125 4.96 4.35 -2.32
CA ALA A 125 5.58 4.96 -1.14
C ALA A 125 6.33 6.23 -1.57
N VAL A 126 6.17 7.33 -0.83
CA VAL A 126 6.81 8.61 -1.17
C VAL A 126 7.69 9.08 0.00
N GLY A 127 8.90 9.51 -0.30
CA GLY A 127 9.83 10.10 0.67
C GLY A 127 10.82 11.03 -0.03
N ASP A 128 11.04 12.22 0.55
CA ASP A 128 11.96 13.25 0.04
C ASP A 128 11.73 13.61 -1.44
N GLY A 129 10.47 13.72 -1.85
CA GLY A 129 10.09 14.08 -3.23
C GLY A 129 10.15 12.93 -4.23
N VAL A 130 10.57 11.74 -3.83
CA VAL A 130 10.69 10.57 -4.71
C VAL A 130 9.64 9.53 -4.36
N GLY A 131 8.90 9.09 -5.37
CA GLY A 131 7.94 7.98 -5.31
C GLY A 131 8.61 6.65 -5.66
N TYR A 132 8.20 5.58 -4.98
CA TYR A 132 8.69 4.21 -5.19
C TYR A 132 7.51 3.26 -5.33
N VAL A 133 7.53 2.40 -6.33
CA VAL A 133 6.43 1.46 -6.60
C VAL A 133 6.92 0.21 -7.33
N GLY A 134 6.31 -0.92 -7.00
CA GLY A 134 6.46 -2.15 -7.78
C GLY A 134 5.35 -2.30 -8.82
N ASN A 135 5.65 -2.91 -9.96
CA ASN A 135 4.69 -3.17 -11.01
C ASN A 135 4.57 -4.66 -11.39
N MET A 136 3.57 -4.97 -12.21
CA MET A 136 3.32 -6.35 -12.66
C MET A 136 4.32 -6.82 -13.72
N ASP A 137 5.10 -5.92 -14.36
CA ASP A 137 6.21 -6.28 -15.27
C ASP A 137 7.57 -6.35 -14.56
N ARG A 138 7.59 -6.81 -13.32
CA ARG A 138 8.81 -7.25 -12.63
C ARG A 138 9.80 -6.13 -12.30
N ALA A 139 9.35 -4.88 -12.28
CA ALA A 139 10.17 -3.73 -11.96
C ALA A 139 9.73 -3.08 -10.64
N VAL A 140 10.70 -2.54 -9.91
CA VAL A 140 10.52 -1.51 -8.90
C VAL A 140 11.07 -0.23 -9.47
N MET A 141 10.26 0.82 -9.49
CA MET A 141 10.60 2.11 -10.08
C MET A 141 10.70 3.18 -9.00
N ALA A 142 11.67 4.08 -9.14
CA ALA A 142 11.73 5.34 -8.44
C ALA A 142 11.53 6.50 -9.43
N PHE A 143 10.74 7.49 -9.05
CA PHE A 143 10.43 8.66 -9.88
C PHE A 143 10.28 9.91 -9.03
N GLU A 144 10.66 11.07 -9.54
CA GLU A 144 10.41 12.35 -8.88
C GLU A 144 8.92 12.73 -8.99
N VAL A 145 8.30 13.05 -7.85
CA VAL A 145 6.86 13.36 -7.78
C VAL A 145 6.51 14.62 -8.56
N GLU A 146 7.35 15.65 -8.52
CA GLU A 146 7.05 16.93 -9.16
C GLU A 146 7.36 16.95 -10.66
N SER A 147 8.49 16.38 -11.08
CA SER A 147 8.87 16.36 -12.50
C SER A 147 8.26 15.17 -13.26
N GLY A 148 8.05 14.05 -12.59
CA GLY A 148 7.68 12.77 -13.20
C GLY A 148 8.88 12.02 -13.79
N GLU A 149 10.10 12.51 -13.61
CA GLU A 149 11.30 11.87 -14.16
C GLU A 149 11.60 10.56 -13.41
N VAL A 150 11.91 9.50 -14.18
CA VAL A 150 12.31 8.21 -13.62
C VAL A 150 13.76 8.31 -13.15
N VAL A 151 13.97 8.09 -11.85
CA VAL A 151 15.31 8.15 -11.23
C VAL A 151 16.07 6.85 -11.48
N TRP A 152 15.39 5.71 -11.25
CA TRP A 152 15.95 4.38 -11.53
C TRP A 152 14.85 3.33 -11.65
N ASN A 153 15.20 2.22 -12.30
CA ASN A 153 14.42 0.99 -12.36
C ASN A 153 15.26 -0.18 -11.83
N TYR A 154 14.69 -0.93 -10.89
CA TYR A 154 15.27 -2.16 -10.36
C TYR A 154 14.50 -3.36 -10.88
N ARG A 155 15.23 -4.37 -11.40
CA ARG A 155 14.69 -5.67 -11.84
C ARG A 155 15.55 -6.78 -11.25
N SER A 156 14.97 -7.71 -10.49
CA SER A 156 15.71 -8.85 -9.92
C SER A 156 15.52 -10.11 -10.75
N LYS A 157 14.30 -10.64 -10.76
CA LYS A 157 13.92 -11.86 -11.47
C LYS A 157 12.64 -11.61 -12.28
N ASN A 158 12.21 -12.63 -13.02
CA ASN A 158 11.01 -12.54 -13.85
C ASN A 158 9.69 -12.74 -13.07
N PHE A 159 9.52 -11.99 -11.97
CA PHE A 159 8.31 -12.07 -11.13
C PHE A 159 7.80 -10.68 -10.75
N PRO A 160 6.47 -10.49 -10.72
CA PRO A 160 5.86 -9.21 -10.38
C PRO A 160 5.98 -8.86 -8.90
N TYR A 161 5.78 -7.56 -8.61
CA TYR A 161 5.71 -6.99 -7.26
C TYR A 161 4.28 -6.55 -6.96
N PHE A 162 3.69 -7.13 -5.92
CA PHE A 162 2.33 -6.81 -5.45
C PHE A 162 2.32 -6.14 -4.08
N SER A 163 3.41 -6.25 -3.32
CA SER A 163 3.54 -5.56 -2.04
C SER A 163 3.83 -4.07 -2.25
N SER A 164 3.34 -3.24 -1.35
CA SER A 164 3.71 -1.83 -1.31
C SER A 164 5.10 -1.67 -0.67
N PRO A 165 5.95 -0.76 -1.17
CA PRO A 165 7.26 -0.53 -0.61
C PRO A 165 7.20 0.10 0.79
N ALA A 166 8.12 -0.28 1.68
CA ALA A 166 8.42 0.46 2.90
C ALA A 166 9.74 1.22 2.74
N LEU A 167 9.79 2.44 3.29
CA LEU A 167 10.94 3.32 3.16
C LEU A 167 11.67 3.49 4.50
N THR A 168 12.98 3.58 4.41
CA THR A 168 13.85 4.14 5.44
C THR A 168 14.60 5.34 4.86
N GLU A 169 15.47 5.99 5.61
CA GLU A 169 16.35 7.04 5.06
C GLU A 169 17.19 6.56 3.88
N LYS A 170 17.61 5.28 3.88
CA LYS A 170 18.56 4.73 2.91
C LYS A 170 17.97 3.66 1.99
N HIS A 171 16.88 3.02 2.38
CA HIS A 171 16.42 1.80 1.73
C HIS A 171 14.97 1.87 1.30
N VAL A 172 14.68 1.14 0.22
CA VAL A 172 13.35 0.71 -0.20
C VAL A 172 13.27 -0.79 0.05
N LEU A 173 12.29 -1.22 0.84
CA LEU A 173 12.03 -2.61 1.15
C LEU A 173 10.75 -3.05 0.45
N ILE A 174 10.80 -4.14 -0.31
CA ILE A 174 9.64 -4.62 -1.07
C ILE A 174 9.62 -6.14 -1.17
N GLY A 175 8.46 -6.73 -0.96
CA GLY A 175 8.20 -8.16 -1.17
C GLY A 175 7.95 -8.47 -2.63
N GLY A 176 8.49 -9.58 -3.12
CA GLY A 176 8.31 -10.04 -4.48
C GLY A 176 7.70 -11.44 -4.59
N ARG A 177 7.05 -11.72 -5.71
CA ARG A 177 6.55 -13.07 -6.02
C ARG A 177 7.66 -14.04 -6.40
N ASP A 178 8.91 -13.58 -6.51
CA ASP A 178 10.12 -14.38 -6.58
C ASP A 178 10.52 -14.99 -5.21
N LYS A 179 9.63 -14.87 -4.20
CA LYS A 179 9.84 -15.31 -2.81
C LYS A 179 10.91 -14.51 -2.07
N GLY A 180 11.18 -13.29 -2.49
CA GLY A 180 12.21 -12.43 -1.91
C GLY A 180 11.62 -11.19 -1.24
N LEU A 181 12.16 -10.84 -0.06
CA LEU A 181 12.14 -9.47 0.41
C LEU A 181 13.42 -8.81 -0.08
N HIS A 182 13.28 -7.76 -0.86
CA HIS A 182 14.39 -7.00 -1.44
C HIS A 182 14.66 -5.75 -0.63
N CYS A 183 15.91 -5.47 -0.34
CA CYS A 183 16.38 -4.20 0.21
C CYS A 183 17.18 -3.49 -0.88
N ILE A 184 16.65 -2.39 -1.34
CA ILE A 184 17.19 -1.62 -2.46
C ILE A 184 17.67 -0.27 -1.90
N ASN A 185 18.86 0.16 -2.30
CA ASN A 185 19.37 1.48 -1.94
C ASN A 185 18.53 2.57 -2.61
N ARG A 186 17.99 3.50 -1.83
CA ARG A 186 17.07 4.55 -2.31
C ARG A 186 17.65 5.44 -3.40
N VAL A 187 18.94 5.73 -3.32
CA VAL A 187 19.60 6.67 -4.24
C VAL A 187 20.04 5.97 -5.52
N SER A 188 20.67 4.80 -5.38
CA SER A 188 21.31 4.13 -6.54
C SER A 188 20.42 3.09 -7.24
N GLY A 189 19.31 2.68 -6.63
CA GLY A 189 18.46 1.58 -7.12
C GLY A 189 19.14 0.20 -7.08
N LYS A 190 20.30 0.08 -6.43
CA LYS A 190 21.02 -1.21 -6.32
C LYS A 190 20.51 -2.03 -5.16
N ASN A 191 20.40 -3.35 -5.37
CA ASN A 191 20.09 -4.26 -4.28
C ASN A 191 21.25 -4.34 -3.29
N GLU A 192 20.97 -4.19 -2.02
CA GLU A 192 21.96 -4.34 -0.94
C GLU A 192 21.92 -5.75 -0.34
N TRP A 193 20.71 -6.25 -0.08
CA TRP A 193 20.51 -7.62 0.36
C TRP A 193 19.11 -8.13 -0.08
N ARG A 194 18.94 -9.43 -0.05
CA ARG A 194 17.69 -10.11 -0.33
C ARG A 194 17.49 -11.26 0.65
N PHE A 195 16.39 -11.24 1.37
CA PHE A 195 15.93 -12.40 2.17
C PHE A 195 15.13 -13.34 1.27
N ALA A 196 15.31 -14.66 1.45
CA ALA A 196 14.57 -15.68 0.70
C ALA A 196 13.57 -16.40 1.60
N ALA A 197 12.27 -16.17 1.41
CA ALA A 197 11.19 -16.95 1.99
C ALA A 197 10.94 -18.24 1.18
N ARG A 198 10.06 -19.09 1.68
CA ARG A 198 9.63 -20.30 0.95
C ARG A 198 8.43 -20.05 0.04
N GLY A 199 7.62 -19.04 0.33
CA GLY A 199 6.46 -18.58 -0.45
C GLY A 199 6.66 -17.19 -1.02
N ARG A 200 5.81 -16.79 -1.97
CA ARG A 200 5.78 -15.42 -2.48
C ARG A 200 5.44 -14.44 -1.36
N ILE A 201 5.91 -13.20 -1.48
CA ILE A 201 5.70 -12.15 -0.48
C ILE A 201 4.80 -11.09 -1.11
N ASP A 202 3.48 -11.23 -0.91
CA ASP A 202 2.47 -10.24 -1.32
C ASP A 202 2.18 -9.26 -0.16
N SER A 203 2.48 -9.64 1.08
CA SER A 203 2.45 -8.77 2.27
C SER A 203 3.42 -7.60 2.14
N SER A 204 2.96 -6.38 2.44
CA SER A 204 3.85 -5.22 2.46
C SER A 204 4.72 -5.25 3.73
N PRO A 205 6.03 -5.02 3.61
CA PRO A 205 6.92 -5.01 4.76
C PRO A 205 6.69 -3.78 5.64
N VAL A 206 6.92 -3.93 6.94
CA VAL A 206 6.86 -2.83 7.91
C VAL A 206 8.19 -2.74 8.65
N VAL A 207 8.75 -1.53 8.71
CA VAL A 207 10.01 -1.26 9.41
C VAL A 207 9.74 -0.92 10.87
N ALA A 208 10.43 -1.61 11.78
CA ALA A 208 10.36 -1.45 13.22
C ALA A 208 11.77 -1.21 13.78
N GLY A 209 12.25 0.04 13.75
CA GLY A 209 13.60 0.40 14.13
C GLY A 209 14.65 -0.26 13.24
N ASP A 210 15.45 -1.17 13.79
CA ASP A 210 16.47 -1.93 13.09
C ASP A 210 15.97 -3.27 12.51
N LYS A 211 14.66 -3.47 12.46
CA LYS A 211 14.00 -4.72 12.03
C LYS A 211 12.96 -4.47 10.96
N VAL A 212 12.66 -5.53 10.20
CA VAL A 212 11.59 -5.55 9.18
C VAL A 212 10.69 -6.74 9.47
N VAL A 213 9.38 -6.49 9.47
CA VAL A 213 8.33 -7.50 9.67
C VAL A 213 7.53 -7.65 8.39
N PHE A 214 7.22 -8.85 7.98
CA PHE A 214 6.36 -9.15 6.82
C PHE A 214 5.77 -10.55 6.89
N GLY A 215 4.63 -10.73 6.26
CA GLY A 215 4.02 -12.04 6.05
C GLY A 215 4.46 -12.67 4.74
N SER A 216 4.26 -13.97 4.61
CA SER A 216 4.53 -14.72 3.38
C SER A 216 3.44 -15.75 3.11
N MET A 217 3.25 -16.08 1.83
CA MET A 217 2.31 -17.10 1.38
C MET A 217 2.73 -18.53 1.77
N ASP A 218 3.89 -18.70 2.44
CA ASP A 218 4.29 -19.96 3.06
C ASP A 218 3.72 -20.16 4.47
N GLY A 219 2.84 -19.24 4.92
CA GLY A 219 2.19 -19.32 6.22
C GLY A 219 3.04 -18.80 7.39
N LYS A 220 4.10 -18.04 7.10
CA LYS A 220 5.00 -17.49 8.13
C LYS A 220 4.97 -15.98 8.21
N LEU A 221 5.01 -15.49 9.44
CA LEU A 221 5.42 -14.14 9.78
C LEU A 221 6.92 -14.15 10.00
N TYR A 222 7.64 -13.28 9.31
CA TYR A 222 9.10 -13.14 9.42
C TYR A 222 9.49 -11.82 10.09
N LEU A 223 10.53 -11.89 10.89
CA LEU A 223 11.24 -10.76 11.46
C LEU A 223 12.71 -10.86 11.03
N VAL A 224 13.19 -9.89 10.25
CA VAL A 224 14.56 -9.85 9.74
C VAL A 224 15.28 -8.57 10.18
N ALA A 225 16.61 -8.62 10.26
CA ALA A 225 17.41 -7.45 10.53
C ALA A 225 17.43 -6.52 9.31
N LEU A 226 17.24 -5.22 9.52
CA LEU A 226 17.23 -4.21 8.44
C LEU A 226 18.61 -4.09 7.78
N GLY A 227 19.70 -4.26 8.53
CA GLY A 227 21.05 -4.00 8.05
C GLY A 227 21.59 -5.04 7.06
N ASP A 228 21.18 -6.32 7.19
CA ASP A 228 21.74 -7.42 6.39
C ASP A 228 20.71 -8.46 5.92
N GLY A 229 19.44 -8.29 6.28
CA GLY A 229 18.35 -9.20 5.92
C GLY A 229 18.40 -10.55 6.66
N ARG A 230 19.25 -10.72 7.68
CA ARG A 230 19.34 -11.95 8.46
C ARG A 230 18.05 -12.19 9.25
N GLU A 231 17.53 -13.42 9.19
CA GLU A 231 16.38 -13.82 10.00
C GLU A 231 16.70 -13.71 11.49
N ILE A 232 15.88 -12.95 12.20
CA ILE A 232 15.92 -12.81 13.67
C ILE A 232 14.98 -13.84 14.29
N ALA A 233 13.77 -13.91 13.75
CA ALA A 233 12.73 -14.83 14.18
C ALA A 233 11.73 -15.08 13.05
N SER A 234 11.03 -16.19 13.13
CA SER A 234 9.84 -16.43 12.35
C SER A 234 8.81 -17.17 13.18
N TYR A 235 7.54 -16.98 12.85
CA TYR A 235 6.43 -17.68 13.45
C TYR A 235 5.57 -18.32 12.37
N GLU A 236 5.32 -19.62 12.50
CA GLU A 236 4.48 -20.37 11.57
C GLU A 236 3.02 -20.28 12.02
N VAL A 237 2.18 -19.63 11.23
CA VAL A 237 0.74 -19.53 11.42
C VAL A 237 0.05 -20.73 10.78
N GLY A 238 0.61 -21.24 9.68
CA GLY A 238 0.13 -22.41 8.95
C GLY A 238 -0.64 -22.09 7.68
N GLU A 239 -1.37 -20.99 7.65
CA GLU A 239 -2.10 -20.51 6.46
C GLU A 239 -1.45 -19.26 5.86
N PRO A 240 -1.64 -18.99 4.55
CA PRO A 240 -1.02 -17.87 3.86
C PRO A 240 -1.25 -16.51 4.54
N ILE A 241 -0.23 -15.67 4.49
CA ILE A 241 -0.28 -14.30 5.01
C ILE A 241 -0.02 -13.33 3.86
N SER A 242 -1.08 -12.74 3.34
CA SER A 242 -1.05 -11.69 2.31
C SER A 242 -1.21 -10.27 2.88
N SER A 243 -1.78 -10.15 4.09
CA SER A 243 -2.01 -8.86 4.74
C SER A 243 -0.72 -8.16 5.16
N THR A 244 -0.80 -6.84 5.32
CA THR A 244 0.30 -6.01 5.85
C THR A 244 0.28 -6.04 7.37
N PRO A 245 1.43 -6.27 8.05
CA PRO A 245 1.53 -6.16 9.51
C PRO A 245 1.25 -4.74 9.98
N ALA A 246 0.65 -4.61 11.17
CA ALA A 246 0.51 -3.35 11.89
C ALA A 246 1.30 -3.40 13.19
N LEU A 247 1.93 -2.28 13.55
CA LEU A 247 2.66 -2.13 14.80
C LEU A 247 1.89 -1.17 15.72
N ALA A 248 1.41 -1.67 16.85
CA ALA A 248 0.68 -0.87 17.83
C ALA A 248 0.88 -1.39 19.25
N GLY A 249 1.07 -0.48 20.23
CA GLY A 249 1.15 -0.82 21.64
C GLY A 249 2.25 -1.84 21.99
N GLY A 250 3.37 -1.86 21.26
CA GLY A 250 4.45 -2.85 21.44
C GLY A 250 4.14 -4.24 20.88
N CYS A 251 3.04 -4.37 20.10
CA CYS A 251 2.63 -5.60 19.45
C CYS A 251 2.76 -5.50 17.93
N ILE A 252 2.98 -6.64 17.30
CA ILE A 252 2.80 -6.86 15.87
C ILE A 252 1.42 -7.50 15.69
N LEU A 253 0.56 -6.89 14.89
CA LEU A 253 -0.76 -7.40 14.53
C LEU A 253 -0.75 -7.81 13.05
N ILE A 254 -1.31 -8.98 12.72
CA ILE A 254 -1.40 -9.45 11.34
C ILE A 254 -2.64 -10.29 11.10
N GLY A 255 -3.32 -10.03 10.00
CA GLY A 255 -4.41 -10.87 9.50
C GLY A 255 -3.85 -12.07 8.74
N CYS A 256 -4.56 -13.20 8.79
CA CYS A 256 -4.20 -14.41 8.08
C CYS A 256 -5.39 -14.92 7.25
N GLU A 257 -5.14 -15.69 6.21
CA GLU A 257 -6.19 -16.22 5.33
C GLU A 257 -7.06 -17.29 6.02
N ASP A 258 -6.71 -17.72 7.25
CA ASP A 258 -7.58 -18.52 8.12
C ASP A 258 -8.72 -17.72 8.80
N GLY A 259 -8.83 -16.43 8.48
CA GLY A 259 -9.85 -15.54 9.01
C GLY A 259 -9.56 -15.00 10.41
N LYS A 260 -8.35 -15.17 10.93
CA LYS A 260 -7.94 -14.68 12.26
C LYS A 260 -6.98 -13.50 12.18
N ILE A 261 -6.93 -12.75 13.27
CA ILE A 261 -5.90 -11.74 13.54
C ILE A 261 -4.99 -12.28 14.64
N TYR A 262 -3.71 -12.31 14.36
CA TYR A 262 -2.67 -12.70 15.31
C TYR A 262 -2.01 -11.47 15.91
N ALA A 263 -1.74 -11.53 17.21
CA ALA A 263 -1.03 -10.49 17.94
C ALA A 263 0.23 -11.09 18.59
N PHE A 264 1.39 -10.53 18.27
CA PHE A 264 2.67 -10.92 18.82
C PHE A 264 3.22 -9.77 19.66
N SER A 265 3.57 -10.03 20.91
CA SER A 265 4.24 -9.07 21.80
C SER A 265 5.58 -9.63 22.25
N THR A 266 6.52 -8.76 22.57
CA THR A 266 7.66 -9.16 23.39
C THR A 266 7.12 -9.48 24.76
N ALA A 267 6.96 -10.78 25.08
CA ALA A 267 6.67 -11.16 26.44
C ALA A 267 7.84 -10.71 27.34
N ASP A 268 7.60 -9.80 28.25
CA ASP A 268 8.46 -9.70 29.42
C ASP A 268 8.47 -11.06 30.07
N LYS A 269 9.59 -11.77 29.97
CA LYS A 269 9.83 -12.93 30.83
C LYS A 269 9.88 -12.39 32.26
N LYS A 270 8.71 -12.40 32.94
CA LYS A 270 8.65 -12.28 34.40
C LYS A 270 9.20 -13.58 35.00
#